data_92588fab32751d7ecf47c37ed2561ccd
#
_entry.id   92588fab32751d7ecf47c37ed2561ccd
#
_cell.length_a   1.000
_cell.length_b   1.000
_cell.length_c   1.000
_cell.angle_alpha   90.00
_cell.angle_beta   90.00
_cell.angle_gamma   90.00
#
_symmetry.space_group_name_H-M   'P 1'
#
loop_
_entity.id
_entity.type
_entity.pdbx_description
1 polymer ?
#
loop_
_entity_poly.entity_id
_entity_poly.type
_entity_poly.pdbx_seq_one_letter_code
_entity_poly.pdbx_strand_id
1 'polypeptide(L)'
;SWLIATGHYRGRMLEYGLWAAGALAIGVGVLPALAPLATLVPARVEEPSPERRAFRSLLIAAIVAFGAYTAVKAAYLSTVFATRIEERNLIYLIPLLFLATALWMERLQARLLPTLAAAGFVAYLLVSTPLALDNVPYADALGLSIAQMANRNLAFDENAVQWALLAAVGLLLAGRALFSRPRAARALAALVGVLVLAWNLAGEVSAAKYSADAGRRIVRNFPRPLGWLDAITGGEPALYLGQNIDSGSALGVWLTEFWNLSLRKVWSLDGTARGPGPILTPDLAALDGRLYPDPGVRYVVVEPGIELDGVVVARPPRSGRWTVYRLRGPLRLAEARTGIYADGWTGAESAYNRYATPGGRPGYVVVDVSRAAWRGPDKPGLVTVRLGTLVKGEDKQPHLGQVTAARRFVIHSGSFRQLVLPTPRPPFRVEVRIAPTFSPADYPGSSDRRQLGAQVGFRFATERPRTRS
;
A
#
# COMPACT_ATOMS: atom_id res chain seq x y z
N SER A 1 7.17 -8.36 20.17
CA SER A 1 5.81 -7.78 20.27
C SER A 1 4.68 -8.61 19.67
N TRP A 2 4.93 -9.86 19.31
CA TRP A 2 3.94 -10.84 18.83
C TRP A 2 2.85 -11.16 19.88
N LEU A 3 3.17 -10.95 21.14
CA LEU A 3 2.34 -11.29 22.30
C LEU A 3 1.32 -10.22 22.70
N ILE A 4 1.39 -9.01 22.18
CA ILE A 4 0.63 -7.86 22.73
C ILE A 4 -0.71 -7.61 22.02
N ALA A 5 -0.94 -8.16 20.82
CA ALA A 5 -2.17 -7.92 20.04
C ALA A 5 -3.17 -9.09 20.11
N THR A 6 -3.37 -9.73 21.25
CA THR A 6 -3.78 -11.14 21.28
C THR A 6 -5.27 -11.44 21.04
N GLY A 7 -6.21 -10.57 21.35
CA GLY A 7 -7.64 -10.88 21.18
C GLY A 7 -8.14 -10.56 19.77
N HIS A 8 -7.98 -9.34 19.32
CA HIS A 8 -8.41 -8.90 17.99
C HIS A 8 -7.61 -9.55 16.85
N TYR A 9 -6.35 -9.91 17.08
CA TYR A 9 -5.50 -10.54 16.08
C TYR A 9 -5.99 -11.94 15.73
N ARG A 10 -6.36 -12.76 16.74
CA ARG A 10 -6.90 -14.11 16.53
C ARG A 10 -8.21 -14.12 15.76
N GLY A 11 -9.12 -13.20 16.10
CA GLY A 11 -10.36 -13.02 15.35
C GLY A 11 -10.12 -12.69 13.89
N ARG A 12 -9.18 -11.76 13.61
CA ARG A 12 -8.79 -11.40 12.24
C ARG A 12 -8.14 -12.54 11.48
N MET A 13 -7.35 -13.39 12.13
CA MET A 13 -6.76 -14.57 11.49
C MET A 13 -7.85 -15.49 10.92
N LEU A 14 -8.86 -15.82 11.72
CA LEU A 14 -9.97 -16.66 11.27
C LEU A 14 -10.77 -15.98 10.16
N GLU A 15 -11.18 -14.74 10.37
CA GLU A 15 -11.97 -13.96 9.43
C GLU A 15 -11.27 -13.83 8.06
N TYR A 16 -10.02 -13.39 8.04
CA TYR A 16 -9.29 -13.17 6.79
C TYR A 16 -8.86 -14.47 6.11
N GLY A 17 -8.63 -15.52 6.89
CA GLY A 17 -8.42 -16.86 6.35
C GLY A 17 -9.66 -17.40 5.64
N LEU A 18 -10.85 -17.17 6.19
CA LEU A 18 -12.13 -17.54 5.57
C LEU A 18 -12.40 -16.68 4.31
N TRP A 19 -12.12 -15.39 4.33
CA TRP A 19 -12.23 -14.54 3.13
C TRP A 19 -11.30 -14.98 2.00
N ALA A 20 -10.06 -15.37 2.32
CA ALA A 20 -9.15 -15.91 1.33
C ALA A 20 -9.66 -17.24 0.73
N ALA A 21 -10.24 -18.10 1.58
CA ALA A 21 -10.86 -19.34 1.12
C ALA A 21 -12.10 -19.08 0.24
N GLY A 22 -12.89 -18.05 0.56
CA GLY A 22 -14.04 -17.64 -0.26
C GLY A 22 -13.61 -17.06 -1.61
N ALA A 23 -12.55 -16.22 -1.63
CA ALA A 23 -11.98 -15.72 -2.87
C ALA A 23 -11.47 -16.86 -3.76
N LEU A 24 -10.77 -17.86 -3.18
CA LEU A 24 -10.37 -19.08 -3.89
C LEU A 24 -11.59 -19.83 -4.44
N ALA A 25 -12.65 -20.01 -3.64
CA ALA A 25 -13.86 -20.70 -4.07
C ALA A 25 -14.52 -20.02 -5.27
N ILE A 26 -14.54 -18.67 -5.29
CA ILE A 26 -15.01 -17.86 -6.42
C ILE A 26 -14.08 -18.08 -7.63
N GLY A 27 -12.79 -17.98 -7.43
CA GLY A 27 -11.78 -18.10 -8.48
C GLY A 27 -11.82 -19.44 -9.21
N VAL A 28 -11.92 -20.55 -8.47
CA VAL A 28 -11.96 -21.89 -9.06
C VAL A 28 -13.35 -22.31 -9.62
N GLY A 29 -14.39 -21.51 -9.45
CA GLY A 29 -15.74 -21.76 -9.99
C GLY A 29 -16.63 -22.60 -9.10
N VAL A 30 -16.57 -22.42 -7.78
CA VAL A 30 -17.46 -22.98 -6.75
C VAL A 30 -17.39 -24.50 -6.59
N LEU A 31 -17.59 -25.27 -7.69
CA LEU A 31 -17.58 -26.75 -7.62
C LEU A 31 -16.24 -27.31 -7.14
N PRO A 32 -15.06 -26.84 -7.62
CA PRO A 32 -13.78 -27.32 -7.13
C PRO A 32 -13.47 -26.96 -5.67
N ALA A 33 -14.25 -26.09 -5.06
CA ALA A 33 -14.22 -25.84 -3.62
C ALA A 33 -15.17 -26.78 -2.86
N LEU A 34 -16.38 -27.02 -3.39
CA LEU A 34 -17.41 -27.84 -2.76
C LEU A 34 -17.05 -29.34 -2.76
N ALA A 35 -16.72 -29.88 -3.94
CA ALA A 35 -16.50 -31.31 -4.13
C ALA A 35 -15.38 -31.90 -3.24
N PRO A 36 -14.20 -31.28 -3.10
CA PRO A 36 -13.18 -31.72 -2.19
C PRO A 36 -13.65 -31.82 -0.75
N LEU A 37 -14.34 -30.78 -0.26
CA LEU A 37 -14.85 -30.75 1.13
C LEU A 37 -15.85 -31.89 1.37
N ALA A 38 -16.70 -32.22 0.40
CA ALA A 38 -17.62 -33.33 0.49
C ALA A 38 -16.89 -34.70 0.54
N THR A 39 -15.68 -34.81 0.01
CA THR A 39 -14.86 -36.04 0.01
C THR A 39 -14.05 -36.25 1.28
N LEU A 40 -13.88 -35.21 2.11
CA LEU A 40 -13.11 -35.32 3.36
C LEU A 40 -13.73 -36.32 4.34
N VAL A 41 -15.05 -36.51 4.33
CA VAL A 41 -15.75 -37.45 5.18
C VAL A 41 -15.74 -38.83 4.52
N PRO A 42 -15.16 -39.88 5.16
CA PRO A 42 -15.07 -41.23 4.57
C PRO A 42 -16.46 -41.85 4.40
N ALA A 43 -16.65 -42.62 3.34
CA ALA A 43 -17.83 -43.47 3.17
C ALA A 43 -17.73 -44.68 4.12
N ARG A 44 -18.82 -44.98 4.85
CA ARG A 44 -18.85 -46.11 5.80
C ARG A 44 -18.80 -47.50 5.12
N VAL A 45 -19.11 -47.56 3.83
CA VAL A 45 -19.40 -48.80 3.11
C VAL A 45 -18.21 -49.39 2.34
N GLU A 46 -17.19 -48.57 2.03
CA GLU A 46 -16.00 -49.03 1.31
C GLU A 46 -14.75 -48.67 2.08
N GLU A 47 -13.86 -49.65 2.35
CA GLU A 47 -12.51 -49.32 2.74
C GLU A 47 -11.82 -48.60 1.59
N PRO A 48 -11.41 -47.32 1.77
CA PRO A 48 -10.72 -46.61 0.73
C PRO A 48 -9.35 -47.27 0.44
N SER A 49 -8.98 -47.35 -0.83
CA SER A 49 -7.63 -47.84 -1.20
C SER A 49 -6.54 -47.02 -0.49
N PRO A 50 -5.34 -47.59 -0.27
CA PRO A 50 -4.24 -46.87 0.36
C PRO A 50 -3.95 -45.51 -0.30
N GLU A 51 -4.00 -45.45 -1.62
CA GLU A 51 -3.76 -44.21 -2.39
C GLU A 51 -4.80 -43.12 -2.07
N ARG A 52 -6.07 -43.48 -1.95
CA ARG A 52 -7.13 -42.56 -1.59
C ARG A 52 -7.04 -42.06 -0.16
N ARG A 53 -6.63 -42.94 0.75
CA ARG A 53 -6.33 -42.55 2.15
C ARG A 53 -5.20 -41.53 2.17
N ALA A 54 -4.10 -41.86 1.47
CA ALA A 54 -2.95 -40.97 1.35
C ALA A 54 -3.31 -39.62 0.74
N PHE A 55 -4.04 -39.63 -0.39
CA PHE A 55 -4.49 -38.39 -1.05
C PHE A 55 -5.37 -37.52 -0.14
N ARG A 56 -6.33 -38.16 0.58
CA ARG A 56 -7.18 -37.42 1.53
C ARG A 56 -6.38 -36.79 2.66
N SER A 57 -5.42 -37.55 3.22
CA SER A 57 -4.54 -37.05 4.28
C SER A 57 -3.69 -35.86 3.77
N LEU A 58 -3.16 -36.00 2.55
CA LEU A 58 -2.41 -34.90 1.89
C LEU A 58 -3.29 -33.67 1.69
N LEU A 59 -4.53 -33.87 1.19
CA LEU A 59 -5.47 -32.76 0.95
C LEU A 59 -5.81 -32.03 2.27
N ILE A 60 -6.10 -32.78 3.34
CA ILE A 60 -6.37 -32.20 4.66
C ILE A 60 -5.15 -31.44 5.18
N ALA A 61 -3.96 -32.06 5.13
CA ALA A 61 -2.73 -31.44 5.58
C ALA A 61 -2.42 -30.15 4.79
N ALA A 62 -2.62 -30.17 3.47
CA ALA A 62 -2.42 -29.01 2.62
C ALA A 62 -3.43 -27.89 2.94
N ILE A 63 -4.72 -28.19 3.06
CA ILE A 63 -5.75 -27.20 3.44
C ILE A 63 -5.43 -26.57 4.79
N VAL A 64 -5.06 -27.37 5.79
CA VAL A 64 -4.72 -26.87 7.13
C VAL A 64 -3.45 -26.02 7.09
N ALA A 65 -2.38 -26.50 6.44
CA ALA A 65 -1.11 -25.80 6.41
C ALA A 65 -1.20 -24.46 5.64
N PHE A 66 -1.70 -24.48 4.41
CA PHE A 66 -1.85 -23.28 3.62
C PHE A 66 -2.92 -22.33 4.18
N GLY A 67 -4.02 -22.88 4.72
CA GLY A 67 -5.07 -22.09 5.37
C GLY A 67 -4.55 -21.36 6.61
N ALA A 68 -3.86 -22.08 7.51
CA ALA A 68 -3.27 -21.49 8.71
C ALA A 68 -2.20 -20.43 8.36
N TYR A 69 -1.30 -20.75 7.42
CA TYR A 69 -0.30 -19.79 6.94
C TYR A 69 -0.96 -18.51 6.38
N THR A 70 -1.97 -18.69 5.53
CA THR A 70 -2.70 -17.57 4.92
C THR A 70 -3.42 -16.73 5.98
N ALA A 71 -4.08 -17.36 6.94
CA ALA A 71 -4.77 -16.70 8.03
C ALA A 71 -3.82 -15.82 8.88
N VAL A 72 -2.67 -16.38 9.28
CA VAL A 72 -1.64 -15.64 10.05
C VAL A 72 -1.09 -14.48 9.23
N LYS A 73 -0.73 -14.73 7.97
CA LYS A 73 -0.14 -13.74 7.10
C LYS A 73 -1.10 -12.59 6.78
N ALA A 74 -2.37 -12.88 6.45
CA ALA A 74 -3.38 -11.87 6.17
C ALA A 74 -3.64 -10.97 7.38
N ALA A 75 -3.75 -11.55 8.58
CA ALA A 75 -3.89 -10.78 9.81
C ALA A 75 -2.68 -9.89 10.07
N TYR A 76 -1.46 -10.37 9.83
CA TYR A 76 -0.24 -9.56 9.95
C TYR A 76 -0.20 -8.44 8.92
N LEU A 77 -0.40 -8.74 7.64
CA LEU A 77 -0.34 -7.76 6.57
C LEU A 77 -1.40 -6.68 6.71
N SER A 78 -2.59 -7.00 7.24
CA SER A 78 -3.63 -6.00 7.51
C SER A 78 -3.23 -4.93 8.53
N THR A 79 -2.19 -5.16 9.32
CA THR A 79 -1.65 -4.16 10.27
C THR A 79 -0.63 -3.23 9.62
N VAL A 80 -0.04 -3.63 8.49
CA VAL A 80 1.03 -2.91 7.80
C VAL A 80 0.53 -2.33 6.47
N PHE A 81 -0.30 -3.10 5.75
CA PHE A 81 -0.89 -2.75 4.47
C PHE A 81 -2.41 -2.85 4.57
N ALA A 82 -3.13 -2.21 3.66
CA ALA A 82 -4.59 -2.31 3.61
C ALA A 82 -5.12 -3.68 3.11
N THR A 83 -4.22 -4.62 2.81
CA THR A 83 -4.53 -5.96 2.29
C THR A 83 -5.15 -6.84 3.38
N ARG A 84 -6.32 -7.42 3.09
CA ARG A 84 -7.07 -8.29 4.01
C ARG A 84 -7.35 -9.68 3.45
N ILE A 85 -7.32 -9.86 2.12
CA ILE A 85 -7.64 -11.09 1.42
C ILE A 85 -6.38 -11.58 0.70
N GLU A 86 -5.81 -12.69 1.14
CA GLU A 86 -4.53 -13.24 0.71
C GLU A 86 -4.73 -14.58 -0.02
N GLU A 87 -5.64 -14.63 -1.00
CA GLU A 87 -5.93 -15.82 -1.79
C GLU A 87 -4.69 -16.41 -2.47
N ARG A 88 -3.76 -15.56 -2.92
CA ARG A 88 -2.54 -15.98 -3.63
C ARG A 88 -1.72 -17.04 -2.89
N ASN A 89 -1.88 -17.13 -1.57
CA ASN A 89 -1.20 -18.16 -0.80
C ASN A 89 -1.93 -19.51 -0.86
N LEU A 90 -3.21 -19.52 -1.24
CA LEU A 90 -4.06 -20.71 -1.37
C LEU A 90 -4.08 -21.29 -2.78
N ILE A 91 -3.58 -20.57 -3.80
CA ILE A 91 -3.58 -21.05 -5.21
C ILE A 91 -2.85 -22.37 -5.39
N TYR A 92 -1.89 -22.67 -4.51
CA TYR A 92 -1.18 -23.96 -4.51
C TYR A 92 -2.07 -25.16 -4.19
N LEU A 93 -3.27 -24.94 -3.63
CA LEU A 93 -4.27 -25.96 -3.41
C LEU A 93 -5.02 -26.33 -4.70
N ILE A 94 -5.06 -25.46 -5.72
CA ILE A 94 -5.88 -25.62 -6.92
C ILE A 94 -5.71 -27.00 -7.57
N PRO A 95 -4.50 -27.53 -7.84
CA PRO A 95 -4.34 -28.86 -8.43
C PRO A 95 -4.98 -29.97 -7.59
N LEU A 96 -4.85 -29.89 -6.26
CA LEU A 96 -5.45 -30.87 -5.36
C LEU A 96 -6.97 -30.78 -5.33
N LEU A 97 -7.52 -29.55 -5.39
CA LEU A 97 -8.96 -29.31 -5.47
C LEU A 97 -9.57 -29.85 -6.76
N PHE A 98 -8.92 -29.64 -7.90
CA PHE A 98 -9.37 -30.20 -9.20
C PHE A 98 -9.27 -31.72 -9.22
N LEU A 99 -8.19 -32.30 -8.73
CA LEU A 99 -8.06 -33.77 -8.63
C LEU A 99 -9.13 -34.37 -7.71
N ALA A 100 -9.38 -33.74 -6.54
CA ALA A 100 -10.44 -34.18 -5.65
C ALA A 100 -11.83 -34.06 -6.31
N THR A 101 -12.04 -33.03 -7.12
CA THR A 101 -13.28 -32.82 -7.87
C THR A 101 -13.46 -33.93 -8.92
N ALA A 102 -12.41 -34.27 -9.67
CA ALA A 102 -12.45 -35.38 -10.61
C ALA A 102 -12.79 -36.70 -9.93
N LEU A 103 -12.12 -37.01 -8.82
CA LEU A 103 -12.40 -38.20 -8.01
C LEU A 103 -13.82 -38.21 -7.43
N TRP A 104 -14.35 -37.04 -7.05
CA TRP A 104 -15.75 -36.92 -6.62
C TRP A 104 -16.72 -37.16 -7.77
N MET A 105 -16.43 -36.66 -8.97
CA MET A 105 -17.28 -36.89 -10.16
C MET A 105 -17.27 -38.34 -10.64
N GLU A 106 -16.18 -39.08 -10.52
CA GLU A 106 -16.10 -40.50 -10.84
C GLU A 106 -17.01 -41.36 -9.94
N ARG A 107 -17.17 -40.97 -8.67
CA ARG A 107 -17.93 -41.69 -7.67
C ARG A 107 -19.09 -40.89 -7.12
N LEU A 108 -20.04 -40.61 -7.95
CA LEU A 108 -21.23 -39.79 -7.71
C LEU A 108 -22.14 -40.23 -6.53
N GLN A 109 -21.71 -41.22 -5.77
CA GLN A 109 -22.33 -41.68 -4.54
C GLN A 109 -21.91 -40.88 -3.30
N ALA A 110 -21.43 -39.65 -3.47
CA ALA A 110 -21.18 -38.77 -2.34
C ALA A 110 -22.44 -38.68 -1.47
N ARG A 111 -22.28 -38.95 -0.19
CA ARG A 111 -23.37 -38.93 0.78
C ARG A 111 -24.03 -37.54 0.77
N LEU A 112 -25.33 -37.56 0.85
CA LEU A 112 -26.14 -36.31 0.84
C LEU A 112 -25.68 -35.37 1.96
N LEU A 113 -25.52 -35.87 3.18
CA LEU A 113 -25.20 -35.06 4.34
C LEU A 113 -23.81 -34.37 4.24
N PRO A 114 -22.68 -35.03 3.89
CA PRO A 114 -21.43 -34.35 3.65
C PRO A 114 -21.47 -33.32 2.53
N THR A 115 -22.21 -33.61 1.46
CA THR A 115 -22.37 -32.67 0.34
C THR A 115 -23.16 -31.43 0.77
N LEU A 116 -24.25 -31.60 1.54
CA LEU A 116 -25.01 -30.46 2.09
C LEU A 116 -24.18 -29.62 3.07
N ALA A 117 -23.40 -30.28 3.93
CA ALA A 117 -22.51 -29.59 4.87
C ALA A 117 -21.44 -28.79 4.12
N ALA A 118 -20.79 -29.39 3.09
CA ALA A 118 -19.83 -28.71 2.24
C ALA A 118 -20.47 -27.52 1.48
N ALA A 119 -21.68 -27.72 0.94
CA ALA A 119 -22.40 -26.65 0.24
C ALA A 119 -22.78 -25.50 1.18
N GLY A 120 -23.24 -25.81 2.40
CA GLY A 120 -23.54 -24.80 3.41
C GLY A 120 -22.29 -23.99 3.81
N PHE A 121 -21.15 -24.68 3.98
CA PHE A 121 -19.89 -24.01 4.28
C PHE A 121 -19.41 -23.14 3.11
N VAL A 122 -19.44 -23.64 1.87
CA VAL A 122 -19.09 -22.84 0.69
C VAL A 122 -20.03 -21.64 0.53
N ALA A 123 -21.34 -21.84 0.70
CA ALA A 123 -22.31 -20.73 0.66
C ALA A 123 -21.98 -19.65 1.71
N TYR A 124 -21.62 -20.08 2.92
CA TYR A 124 -21.15 -19.16 3.95
C TYR A 124 -19.90 -18.39 3.50
N LEU A 125 -18.88 -19.05 2.93
CA LEU A 125 -17.69 -18.41 2.41
C LEU A 125 -18.04 -17.37 1.33
N LEU A 126 -18.92 -17.71 0.37
CA LEU A 126 -19.31 -16.83 -0.72
C LEU A 126 -20.02 -15.56 -0.23
N VAL A 127 -20.85 -15.68 0.80
CA VAL A 127 -21.59 -14.53 1.37
C VAL A 127 -20.72 -13.69 2.30
N SER A 128 -19.83 -14.32 3.07
CA SER A 128 -19.00 -13.60 4.05
C SER A 128 -17.78 -12.91 3.43
N THR A 129 -17.39 -13.26 2.19
CA THR A 129 -16.20 -12.71 1.55
C THR A 129 -16.49 -11.36 0.89
N PRO A 130 -15.80 -10.27 1.26
CA PRO A 130 -15.91 -8.99 0.58
C PRO A 130 -15.43 -9.12 -0.88
N LEU A 131 -16.24 -8.70 -1.84
CA LEU A 131 -15.92 -8.86 -3.26
C LEU A 131 -14.94 -7.84 -3.80
N ALA A 132 -14.65 -6.77 -3.06
CA ALA A 132 -13.67 -5.72 -3.39
C ALA A 132 -13.85 -5.17 -4.82
N LEU A 133 -15.09 -4.90 -5.24
CA LEU A 133 -15.45 -4.55 -6.62
C LEU A 133 -14.74 -3.31 -7.15
N ASP A 134 -14.38 -2.37 -6.25
CA ASP A 134 -13.68 -1.12 -6.61
C ASP A 134 -12.17 -1.32 -6.85
N ASN A 135 -11.61 -2.40 -6.32
CA ASN A 135 -10.17 -2.68 -6.37
C ASN A 135 -9.83 -3.64 -7.52
N VAL A 136 -9.59 -3.11 -8.71
CA VAL A 136 -9.31 -3.96 -9.88
C VAL A 136 -7.94 -3.64 -10.47
N PRO A 137 -7.05 -4.63 -10.56
CA PRO A 137 -7.14 -5.97 -9.96
C PRO A 137 -6.82 -5.94 -8.48
N TYR A 138 -7.44 -6.82 -7.70
CA TYR A 138 -7.01 -7.06 -6.33
C TYR A 138 -5.84 -8.04 -6.37
N ALA A 139 -4.63 -7.54 -6.27
CA ALA A 139 -3.40 -8.29 -6.58
C ALA A 139 -3.19 -9.54 -5.70
N ASP A 140 -3.73 -9.54 -4.48
CA ASP A 140 -3.58 -10.62 -3.51
C ASP A 140 -4.73 -11.64 -3.55
N ALA A 141 -5.81 -11.36 -4.34
CA ALA A 141 -6.96 -12.22 -4.51
C ALA A 141 -7.48 -12.16 -5.97
N LEU A 142 -6.72 -12.74 -6.87
CA LEU A 142 -7.03 -12.76 -8.31
C LEU A 142 -8.34 -13.50 -8.65
N GLY A 143 -8.76 -14.45 -7.81
CA GLY A 143 -10.04 -15.15 -7.94
C GLY A 143 -11.25 -14.22 -7.89
N LEU A 144 -11.14 -13.06 -7.23
CA LEU A 144 -12.20 -12.05 -7.24
C LEU A 144 -12.36 -11.35 -8.59
N SER A 145 -11.42 -11.50 -9.53
CA SER A 145 -11.47 -10.84 -10.85
C SER A 145 -12.73 -11.17 -11.63
N ILE A 146 -13.30 -12.35 -11.43
CA ILE A 146 -14.54 -12.73 -12.12
C ILE A 146 -15.75 -11.95 -11.57
N ALA A 147 -15.83 -11.72 -10.28
CA ALA A 147 -16.85 -10.88 -9.65
C ALA A 147 -16.72 -9.43 -10.13
N GLN A 148 -15.48 -8.93 -10.18
CA GLN A 148 -15.15 -7.60 -10.69
C GLN A 148 -15.49 -7.45 -12.17
N MET A 149 -15.30 -8.51 -12.98
CA MET A 149 -15.68 -8.55 -14.38
C MET A 149 -17.22 -8.50 -14.52
N ALA A 150 -17.96 -9.27 -13.72
CA ALA A 150 -19.42 -9.26 -13.71
C ALA A 150 -19.97 -7.86 -13.34
N ASN A 151 -19.39 -7.21 -12.33
CA ASN A 151 -19.75 -5.85 -11.95
C ASN A 151 -19.52 -4.86 -13.11
N ARG A 152 -18.35 -4.89 -13.75
CA ARG A 152 -18.00 -3.92 -14.81
C ARG A 152 -18.72 -4.14 -16.13
N ASN A 153 -18.93 -5.39 -16.53
CA ASN A 153 -19.46 -5.71 -17.84
C ASN A 153 -20.98 -5.94 -17.82
N LEU A 154 -21.53 -6.39 -16.68
CA LEU A 154 -22.94 -6.73 -16.53
C LEU A 154 -23.66 -5.81 -15.53
N ALA A 155 -22.97 -4.83 -14.95
CA ALA A 155 -23.47 -3.92 -13.92
C ALA A 155 -24.06 -4.65 -12.67
N PHE A 156 -23.55 -5.85 -12.36
CA PHE A 156 -23.93 -6.56 -11.16
C PHE A 156 -23.34 -5.88 -9.92
N ASP A 157 -24.19 -5.51 -8.99
CA ASP A 157 -23.76 -5.09 -7.67
C ASP A 157 -23.30 -6.28 -6.81
N GLU A 158 -22.85 -6.02 -5.60
CA GLU A 158 -22.35 -7.05 -4.70
C GLU A 158 -23.41 -8.12 -4.40
N ASN A 159 -24.66 -7.72 -4.17
CA ASN A 159 -25.77 -8.62 -3.90
C ASN A 159 -26.08 -9.51 -5.11
N ALA A 160 -26.13 -8.93 -6.32
CA ALA A 160 -26.39 -9.69 -7.55
C ALA A 160 -25.32 -10.75 -7.80
N VAL A 161 -24.02 -10.42 -7.56
CA VAL A 161 -22.94 -11.39 -7.66
C VAL A 161 -23.09 -12.50 -6.61
N GLN A 162 -23.39 -12.16 -5.36
CA GLN A 162 -23.59 -13.15 -4.30
C GLN A 162 -24.77 -14.08 -4.61
N TRP A 163 -25.90 -13.54 -5.05
CA TRP A 163 -27.04 -14.36 -5.47
C TRP A 163 -26.73 -15.27 -6.65
N ALA A 164 -25.97 -14.80 -7.64
CA ALA A 164 -25.54 -15.63 -8.76
C ALA A 164 -24.64 -16.80 -8.31
N LEU A 165 -23.72 -16.54 -7.38
CA LEU A 165 -22.86 -17.58 -6.79
C LEU A 165 -23.66 -18.59 -5.95
N LEU A 166 -24.62 -18.13 -5.14
CA LEU A 166 -25.53 -19.02 -4.39
C LEU A 166 -26.42 -19.84 -5.32
N ALA A 167 -26.91 -19.25 -6.40
CA ALA A 167 -27.65 -19.97 -7.43
C ALA A 167 -26.80 -21.09 -8.06
N ALA A 168 -25.51 -20.83 -8.32
CA ALA A 168 -24.59 -21.87 -8.80
C ALA A 168 -24.47 -23.04 -7.79
N VAL A 169 -24.35 -22.77 -6.49
CA VAL A 169 -24.39 -23.82 -5.44
C VAL A 169 -25.70 -24.60 -5.50
N GLY A 170 -26.84 -23.90 -5.59
CA GLY A 170 -28.19 -24.52 -5.68
C GLY A 170 -28.33 -25.41 -6.90
N LEU A 171 -27.84 -24.95 -8.07
CA LEU A 171 -27.85 -25.73 -9.32
C LEU A 171 -26.98 -26.99 -9.22
N LEU A 172 -25.80 -26.89 -8.58
CA LEU A 172 -24.93 -28.06 -8.35
C LEU A 172 -25.63 -29.10 -7.44
N LEU A 173 -26.33 -28.66 -6.41
CA LEU A 173 -27.12 -29.54 -5.54
C LEU A 173 -28.31 -30.17 -6.26
N ALA A 174 -29.03 -29.37 -7.04
CA ALA A 174 -30.15 -29.86 -7.85
C ALA A 174 -29.70 -30.85 -8.93
N GLY A 175 -28.59 -30.55 -9.61
CA GLY A 175 -27.98 -31.40 -10.63
C GLY A 175 -27.58 -32.78 -10.08
N ARG A 176 -27.26 -32.86 -8.78
CA ARG A 176 -26.92 -34.14 -8.13
C ARG A 176 -28.00 -35.22 -8.28
N ALA A 177 -29.26 -34.85 -8.32
CA ALA A 177 -30.37 -35.81 -8.53
C ALA A 177 -30.28 -36.51 -9.90
N LEU A 178 -29.69 -35.86 -10.90
CA LEU A 178 -29.46 -36.40 -12.24
C LEU A 178 -28.31 -37.38 -12.32
N PHE A 179 -27.41 -37.33 -11.37
CA PHE A 179 -26.20 -38.19 -11.31
C PHE A 179 -26.52 -39.66 -11.04
N SER A 180 -27.73 -39.99 -10.64
CA SER A 180 -28.16 -41.40 -10.50
C SER A 180 -28.35 -42.14 -11.83
N ARG A 181 -28.45 -41.39 -12.96
CA ARG A 181 -28.61 -41.92 -14.32
C ARG A 181 -27.31 -41.93 -15.10
N PRO A 182 -26.73 -43.08 -15.49
CA PRO A 182 -25.34 -43.14 -15.99
C PRO A 182 -25.06 -42.33 -17.29
N ARG A 183 -26.03 -42.18 -18.19
CA ARG A 183 -25.88 -41.33 -19.39
C ARG A 183 -26.02 -39.86 -19.04
N ALA A 184 -27.01 -39.51 -18.24
CA ALA A 184 -27.23 -38.14 -17.77
C ALA A 184 -26.07 -37.68 -16.89
N ALA A 185 -25.52 -38.55 -16.04
CA ALA A 185 -24.37 -38.28 -15.21
C ALA A 185 -23.14 -37.89 -16.04
N ARG A 186 -22.83 -38.67 -17.10
CA ARG A 186 -21.68 -38.36 -17.99
C ARG A 186 -21.87 -37.04 -18.74
N ALA A 187 -23.06 -36.81 -19.28
CA ALA A 187 -23.36 -35.55 -19.98
C ALA A 187 -23.27 -34.34 -19.04
N LEU A 188 -23.84 -34.48 -17.82
CA LEU A 188 -23.77 -33.42 -16.81
C LEU A 188 -22.33 -33.18 -16.33
N ALA A 189 -21.53 -34.24 -16.13
CA ALA A 189 -20.13 -34.12 -15.76
C ALA A 189 -19.32 -33.38 -16.84
N ALA A 190 -19.55 -33.70 -18.11
CA ALA A 190 -18.92 -33.00 -19.23
C ALA A 190 -19.33 -31.52 -19.29
N LEU A 191 -20.63 -31.24 -19.14
CA LEU A 191 -21.14 -29.86 -19.12
C LEU A 191 -20.53 -29.05 -17.97
N VAL A 192 -20.55 -29.61 -16.76
CA VAL A 192 -19.98 -28.95 -15.56
C VAL A 192 -18.47 -28.75 -15.74
N GLY A 193 -17.75 -29.73 -16.30
CA GLY A 193 -16.32 -29.58 -16.61
C GLY A 193 -16.06 -28.42 -17.56
N VAL A 194 -16.85 -28.30 -18.63
CA VAL A 194 -16.75 -27.18 -19.60
C VAL A 194 -17.08 -25.85 -18.94
N LEU A 195 -18.11 -25.79 -18.10
CA LEU A 195 -18.50 -24.55 -17.41
C LEU A 195 -17.44 -24.12 -16.40
N VAL A 196 -16.84 -25.05 -15.64
CA VAL A 196 -15.74 -24.75 -14.72
C VAL A 196 -14.50 -24.27 -15.48
N LEU A 197 -14.17 -24.92 -16.60
CA LEU A 197 -13.07 -24.49 -17.46
C LEU A 197 -13.30 -23.08 -18.02
N ALA A 198 -14.50 -22.81 -18.54
CA ALA A 198 -14.88 -21.50 -19.06
C ALA A 198 -14.82 -20.42 -17.97
N TRP A 199 -15.27 -20.75 -16.75
CA TRP A 199 -15.20 -19.88 -15.58
C TRP A 199 -13.74 -19.51 -15.24
N ASN A 200 -12.87 -20.52 -15.11
CA ASN A 200 -11.47 -20.29 -14.79
C ASN A 200 -10.77 -19.49 -15.89
N LEU A 201 -11.03 -19.80 -17.16
CA LEU A 201 -10.47 -19.07 -18.30
C LEU A 201 -10.93 -17.60 -18.30
N ALA A 202 -12.21 -17.35 -18.07
CA ALA A 202 -12.73 -15.99 -17.97
C ALA A 202 -12.11 -15.21 -16.79
N GLY A 203 -11.96 -15.86 -15.63
CA GLY A 203 -11.28 -15.28 -14.47
C GLY A 203 -9.82 -14.92 -14.76
N GLU A 204 -9.08 -15.85 -15.40
CA GLU A 204 -7.67 -15.66 -15.71
C GLU A 204 -7.44 -14.58 -16.78
N VAL A 205 -8.23 -14.58 -17.84
CA VAL A 205 -8.18 -13.53 -18.88
C VAL A 205 -8.54 -12.16 -18.27
N SER A 206 -9.53 -12.10 -17.38
CA SER A 206 -9.91 -10.88 -16.67
C SER A 206 -8.76 -10.39 -15.77
N ALA A 207 -8.19 -11.28 -14.96
CA ALA A 207 -7.07 -10.95 -14.06
C ALA A 207 -5.85 -10.48 -14.86
N ALA A 208 -5.48 -11.18 -15.94
CA ALA A 208 -4.36 -10.82 -16.80
C ALA A 208 -4.57 -9.46 -17.47
N LYS A 209 -5.77 -9.20 -18.02
CA LYS A 209 -6.10 -7.91 -18.64
C LYS A 209 -5.98 -6.76 -17.65
N TYR A 210 -6.63 -6.88 -16.48
CA TYR A 210 -6.63 -5.81 -15.48
C TYR A 210 -5.25 -5.63 -14.84
N SER A 211 -4.49 -6.71 -14.61
CA SER A 211 -3.10 -6.63 -14.12
C SER A 211 -2.19 -5.94 -15.13
N ALA A 212 -2.33 -6.25 -16.43
CA ALA A 212 -1.59 -5.58 -17.49
C ALA A 212 -1.95 -4.07 -17.58
N ASP A 213 -3.23 -3.72 -17.42
CA ASP A 213 -3.68 -2.32 -17.42
C ASP A 213 -3.16 -1.58 -16.18
N ALA A 214 -3.18 -2.20 -15.02
CA ALA A 214 -2.60 -1.65 -13.80
C ALA A 214 -1.09 -1.46 -13.93
N GLY A 215 -0.38 -2.48 -14.44
CA GLY A 215 1.05 -2.40 -14.71
C GLY A 215 1.40 -1.26 -15.67
N ARG A 216 0.64 -1.12 -16.76
CA ARG A 216 0.82 0.00 -17.72
C ARG A 216 0.62 1.36 -17.05
N ARG A 217 -0.38 1.51 -16.18
CA ARG A 217 -0.63 2.77 -15.43
C ARG A 217 0.52 3.09 -14.49
N ILE A 218 1.00 2.11 -13.74
CA ILE A 218 2.14 2.25 -12.82
C ILE A 218 3.38 2.70 -13.59
N VAL A 219 3.74 1.99 -14.65
CA VAL A 219 4.96 2.24 -15.42
C VAL A 219 4.87 3.51 -16.28
N ARG A 220 3.65 4.01 -16.59
CA ARG A 220 3.48 5.26 -17.35
C ARG A 220 4.14 6.46 -16.67
N ASN A 221 4.06 6.52 -15.35
CA ASN A 221 4.58 7.62 -14.55
C ASN A 221 6.02 7.38 -14.06
N PHE A 222 6.61 6.23 -14.43
CA PHE A 222 7.98 5.90 -14.07
C PHE A 222 8.96 6.46 -15.12
N PRO A 223 10.18 6.93 -14.72
CA PRO A 223 11.17 7.43 -15.66
C PRO A 223 11.56 6.42 -16.74
N ARG A 224 11.88 6.93 -17.93
CA ARG A 224 12.35 6.10 -19.06
C ARG A 224 13.73 6.56 -19.50
N PRO A 225 14.63 5.63 -19.86
CA PRO A 225 14.51 4.15 -19.82
C PRO A 225 14.37 3.64 -18.39
N LEU A 226 13.94 2.39 -18.17
CA LEU A 226 13.71 1.84 -16.82
C LEU A 226 14.99 1.84 -15.97
N GLY A 227 16.16 1.56 -16.59
CA GLY A 227 17.48 1.70 -15.98
C GLY A 227 18.05 3.14 -16.01
N TRP A 228 17.16 4.13 -15.85
CA TRP A 228 17.51 5.56 -15.96
C TRP A 228 18.60 6.01 -14.98
N LEU A 229 18.61 5.45 -13.76
CA LEU A 229 19.60 5.81 -12.74
C LEU A 229 20.97 5.22 -13.07
N ASP A 230 21.01 3.97 -13.53
CA ASP A 230 22.26 3.34 -13.99
C ASP A 230 22.91 4.14 -15.13
N ALA A 231 22.08 4.66 -16.05
CA ALA A 231 22.56 5.51 -17.14
C ALA A 231 23.14 6.86 -16.63
N ILE A 232 22.57 7.45 -15.58
CA ILE A 232 23.05 8.71 -14.99
C ILE A 232 24.31 8.49 -14.18
N THR A 233 24.38 7.39 -13.41
CA THR A 233 25.50 7.11 -12.50
C THR A 233 26.69 6.41 -13.18
N GLY A 234 26.47 5.88 -14.40
CA GLY A 234 27.45 5.00 -15.06
C GLY A 234 27.67 3.68 -14.31
N GLY A 235 26.67 3.24 -13.53
CA GLY A 235 26.74 2.04 -12.70
C GLY A 235 27.40 2.24 -11.33
N GLU A 236 27.87 3.46 -11.00
CA GLU A 236 28.40 3.76 -9.66
C GLU A 236 27.29 3.62 -8.59
N PRO A 237 27.63 3.17 -7.36
CA PRO A 237 26.68 3.00 -6.28
C PRO A 237 25.93 4.30 -5.94
N ALA A 238 24.63 4.18 -5.76
CA ALA A 238 23.72 5.26 -5.40
C ALA A 238 22.90 4.92 -4.15
N LEU A 239 22.45 5.95 -3.46
CA LEU A 239 21.53 5.92 -2.34
C LEU A 239 20.21 6.57 -2.76
N TYR A 240 19.09 5.99 -2.35
CA TYR A 240 17.81 6.69 -2.33
C TYR A 240 17.54 7.26 -0.93
N LEU A 241 17.21 8.55 -0.86
CA LEU A 241 16.91 9.25 0.38
C LEU A 241 15.49 9.81 0.30
N GLY A 242 14.59 9.26 1.12
CA GLY A 242 13.18 9.62 1.15
C GLY A 242 12.72 10.29 2.43
N GLN A 243 11.59 10.97 2.35
CA GLN A 243 10.86 11.58 3.45
C GLN A 243 9.38 11.70 3.08
N ASN A 244 8.47 11.45 4.04
CA ASN A 244 7.01 11.52 3.83
C ASN A 244 6.52 10.63 2.66
N ILE A 245 7.07 9.43 2.52
CA ILE A 245 6.71 8.52 1.45
C ILE A 245 5.42 7.81 1.83
N ASP A 246 4.37 8.07 1.08
CA ASP A 246 3.12 7.32 1.19
C ASP A 246 3.21 5.94 0.51
N SER A 247 2.18 5.11 0.70
CA SER A 247 2.12 3.77 0.09
C SER A 247 2.13 3.78 -1.44
N GLY A 248 1.62 4.84 -2.06
CA GLY A 248 1.63 5.00 -3.52
C GLY A 248 3.01 5.35 -4.05
N SER A 249 3.75 6.20 -3.33
CA SER A 249 5.11 6.59 -3.67
C SER A 249 6.14 5.48 -3.42
N ALA A 250 5.90 4.61 -2.44
CA ALA A 250 6.77 3.47 -2.13
C ALA A 250 6.98 2.54 -3.34
N LEU A 251 5.96 2.37 -4.18
CA LEU A 251 6.07 1.58 -5.40
C LEU A 251 7.11 2.17 -6.37
N GLY A 252 7.23 3.49 -6.44
CA GLY A 252 8.27 4.16 -7.24
C GLY A 252 9.67 3.82 -6.75
N VAL A 253 9.89 3.76 -5.43
CA VAL A 253 11.16 3.35 -4.82
C VAL A 253 11.49 1.91 -5.21
N TRP A 254 10.53 0.98 -5.04
CA TRP A 254 10.72 -0.44 -5.36
C TRP A 254 11.02 -0.67 -6.85
N LEU A 255 10.34 0.04 -7.74
CA LEU A 255 10.62 -0.02 -9.18
C LEU A 255 12.02 0.53 -9.50
N THR A 256 12.46 1.58 -8.79
CA THR A 256 13.80 2.13 -8.96
C THR A 256 14.86 1.12 -8.51
N GLU A 257 14.69 0.48 -7.36
CA GLU A 257 15.58 -0.60 -6.89
C GLU A 257 15.60 -1.78 -7.86
N PHE A 258 14.42 -2.19 -8.36
CA PHE A 258 14.30 -3.36 -9.23
C PHE A 258 14.98 -3.17 -10.59
N TRP A 259 14.87 -1.97 -11.17
CA TRP A 259 15.36 -1.70 -12.52
C TRP A 259 16.75 -1.05 -12.58
N ASN A 260 17.35 -0.67 -11.43
CA ASN A 260 18.63 0.02 -11.40
C ASN A 260 19.58 -0.63 -10.40
N LEU A 261 20.59 -1.30 -10.92
CA LEU A 261 21.59 -2.00 -10.13
C LEU A 261 22.51 -1.06 -9.34
N SER A 262 22.62 0.20 -9.75
CA SER A 262 23.36 1.22 -9.00
C SER A 262 22.70 1.58 -7.68
N LEU A 263 21.37 1.44 -7.54
CA LEU A 263 20.69 1.71 -6.29
C LEU A 263 20.96 0.61 -5.26
N ARG A 264 21.87 0.90 -4.32
CA ARG A 264 22.35 -0.08 -3.31
C ARG A 264 21.75 0.09 -1.93
N LYS A 265 21.22 1.27 -1.63
CA LYS A 265 20.75 1.64 -0.30
C LYS A 265 19.49 2.48 -0.42
N VAL A 266 18.54 2.24 0.48
CA VAL A 266 17.35 3.07 0.66
C VAL A 266 17.35 3.56 2.09
N TRP A 267 17.32 4.87 2.27
CA TRP A 267 17.24 5.53 3.56
C TRP A 267 16.00 6.40 3.65
N SER A 268 15.49 6.57 4.86
CA SER A 268 14.35 7.40 5.16
C SER A 268 14.66 8.34 6.31
N LEU A 269 14.50 9.64 6.10
CA LEU A 269 14.74 10.66 7.14
C LEU A 269 13.70 10.57 8.28
N ASP A 270 12.55 9.98 8.04
CA ASP A 270 11.41 9.90 8.97
C ASP A 270 10.85 8.48 9.12
N GLY A 271 11.51 7.48 8.58
CA GLY A 271 11.07 6.08 8.64
C GLY A 271 9.89 5.73 7.73
N THR A 272 9.45 6.63 6.85
CA THR A 272 8.30 6.38 5.94
C THR A 272 8.68 5.59 4.69
N ALA A 273 9.92 5.65 4.21
CA ALA A 273 10.37 4.90 3.05
C ALA A 273 10.37 3.40 3.35
N ARG A 274 9.37 2.70 2.82
CA ARG A 274 9.22 1.25 2.95
C ARG A 274 9.83 0.57 1.74
N GLY A 275 10.96 -0.11 1.93
CA GLY A 275 11.56 -0.96 0.90
C GLY A 275 11.32 -2.43 1.21
N PRO A 276 11.56 -3.33 0.24
CA PRO A 276 11.59 -4.77 0.49
C PRO A 276 12.78 -5.18 1.35
N GLY A 277 13.82 -4.35 1.45
CA GLY A 277 15.02 -4.57 2.23
C GLY A 277 15.10 -3.72 3.51
N PRO A 278 16.17 -3.86 4.29
CA PRO A 278 16.39 -3.05 5.48
C PRO A 278 16.57 -1.57 5.09
N ILE A 279 15.74 -0.72 5.68
CA ILE A 279 15.80 0.73 5.52
C ILE A 279 16.46 1.32 6.75
N LEU A 280 17.45 2.16 6.54
CA LEU A 280 18.09 2.92 7.59
C LEU A 280 17.44 4.30 7.70
N THR A 281 17.16 4.73 8.94
CA THR A 281 16.91 6.12 9.27
C THR A 281 18.21 6.71 9.79
N PRO A 282 18.88 7.60 9.03
CA PRO A 282 20.17 8.13 9.43
C PRO A 282 20.03 9.14 10.57
N ASP A 283 21.04 9.24 11.41
CA ASP A 283 21.17 10.31 12.37
C ASP A 283 21.57 11.62 11.69
N LEU A 284 20.89 12.71 12.05
CA LEU A 284 21.16 14.04 11.52
C LEU A 284 22.01 14.83 12.51
N ALA A 285 23.17 15.32 12.05
CA ALA A 285 23.93 16.29 12.82
C ALA A 285 23.17 17.63 12.87
N ALA A 286 22.87 18.08 14.09
CA ALA A 286 21.93 19.19 14.33
C ALA A 286 22.35 20.54 13.71
N LEU A 287 23.64 20.78 13.54
CA LEU A 287 24.16 22.10 13.14
C LEU A 287 24.71 22.16 11.71
N ASP A 288 25.16 21.05 11.14
CA ASP A 288 25.82 21.06 9.82
C ASP A 288 25.07 20.24 8.76
N GLY A 289 23.96 19.61 9.13
CA GLY A 289 23.14 18.82 8.23
C GLY A 289 23.74 17.49 7.78
N ARG A 290 24.86 17.06 8.35
CA ARG A 290 25.53 15.80 8.00
C ARG A 290 24.70 14.61 8.47
N LEU A 291 24.59 13.60 7.61
CA LEU A 291 23.89 12.35 7.92
C LEU A 291 24.89 11.25 8.31
N TYR A 292 24.53 10.47 9.33
CA TYR A 292 25.32 9.36 9.86
C TYR A 292 24.51 8.05 9.86
N PRO A 293 25.18 6.91 9.58
CA PRO A 293 26.58 6.78 9.12
C PRO A 293 26.77 7.36 7.71
N ASP A 294 28.02 7.55 7.28
CA ASP A 294 28.29 7.94 5.90
C ASP A 294 27.92 6.78 4.96
N PRO A 295 27.07 6.98 3.95
CA PRO A 295 26.68 5.91 3.05
C PRO A 295 27.80 5.43 2.13
N GLY A 296 28.88 6.20 1.98
CA GLY A 296 29.98 5.86 1.09
C GLY A 296 29.59 5.79 -0.38
N VAL A 297 28.60 6.59 -0.80
CA VAL A 297 28.12 6.67 -2.18
C VAL A 297 28.37 8.03 -2.77
N ARG A 298 28.51 8.08 -4.11
CA ARG A 298 28.74 9.33 -4.82
C ARG A 298 27.46 9.97 -5.33
N TYR A 299 26.42 9.16 -5.57
CA TYR A 299 25.15 9.62 -6.10
C TYR A 299 24.01 9.39 -5.10
N VAL A 300 23.11 10.36 -5.03
CA VAL A 300 21.93 10.28 -4.17
C VAL A 300 20.70 10.73 -4.95
N VAL A 301 19.68 9.87 -4.99
CA VAL A 301 18.35 10.18 -5.48
C VAL A 301 17.51 10.67 -4.30
N VAL A 302 16.90 11.82 -4.41
CA VAL A 302 16.08 12.39 -3.33
C VAL A 302 14.66 12.64 -3.76
N GLU A 303 13.74 12.48 -2.78
CA GLU A 303 12.35 12.89 -2.90
C GLU A 303 12.19 14.43 -2.90
N PRO A 304 11.05 14.95 -3.41
CA PRO A 304 10.73 16.37 -3.34
C PRO A 304 10.81 16.89 -1.90
N GLY A 305 11.34 18.10 -1.75
CA GLY A 305 11.49 18.72 -0.44
C GLY A 305 12.77 18.34 0.29
N ILE A 306 13.60 17.46 -0.26
CA ILE A 306 14.96 17.20 0.23
C ILE A 306 15.97 17.92 -0.69
N GLU A 307 16.76 18.79 -0.11
CA GLU A 307 17.85 19.47 -0.80
C GLU A 307 19.19 19.08 -0.16
N LEU A 308 20.16 18.67 -0.99
CA LEU A 308 21.49 18.25 -0.55
C LEU A 308 22.54 19.29 -0.87
N ASP A 309 23.61 19.28 -0.08
CA ASP A 309 24.86 19.97 -0.41
C ASP A 309 25.64 19.16 -1.46
N GLY A 310 25.28 19.34 -2.72
CA GLY A 310 25.80 18.60 -3.86
C GLY A 310 25.47 19.28 -5.19
N VAL A 311 25.87 18.64 -6.28
CA VAL A 311 25.55 19.09 -7.65
C VAL A 311 24.38 18.31 -8.18
N VAL A 312 23.30 18.98 -8.57
CA VAL A 312 22.20 18.37 -9.31
C VAL A 312 22.72 17.91 -10.67
N VAL A 313 22.68 16.61 -10.92
CA VAL A 313 23.10 16.02 -12.20
C VAL A 313 21.94 15.64 -13.09
N ALA A 314 20.76 15.35 -12.51
CA ALA A 314 19.55 15.05 -13.27
C ALA A 314 18.28 15.30 -12.48
N ARG A 315 17.19 15.56 -13.25
CA ARG A 315 15.79 15.54 -12.81
C ARG A 315 15.03 14.73 -13.83
N PRO A 316 14.71 13.46 -13.56
CA PRO A 316 14.05 12.60 -14.54
C PRO A 316 12.72 13.18 -15.01
N PRO A 317 12.48 13.31 -16.33
CA PRO A 317 11.42 14.14 -16.88
C PRO A 317 10.00 13.67 -16.58
N ARG A 318 9.78 12.40 -16.24
CA ARG A 318 8.45 11.86 -15.95
C ARG A 318 8.16 11.64 -14.47
N SER A 319 9.18 11.65 -13.62
CA SER A 319 8.96 11.51 -12.20
C SER A 319 8.46 12.82 -11.57
N GLY A 320 8.86 13.98 -12.14
CA GLY A 320 8.58 15.32 -11.58
C GLY A 320 8.97 15.49 -10.10
N ARG A 321 9.27 14.38 -9.48
CA ARG A 321 9.41 14.19 -8.05
C ARG A 321 10.86 14.06 -7.62
N TRP A 322 11.73 13.38 -8.38
CA TRP A 322 13.07 13.03 -7.93
C TRP A 322 14.14 13.98 -8.46
N THR A 323 15.19 14.17 -7.66
CA THR A 323 16.40 14.87 -8.06
C THR A 323 17.59 13.98 -7.77
N VAL A 324 18.50 13.88 -8.71
CA VAL A 324 19.76 13.15 -8.55
C VAL A 324 20.89 14.13 -8.26
N TYR A 325 21.52 13.94 -7.13
CA TYR A 325 22.69 14.70 -6.73
C TYR A 325 23.97 13.88 -6.88
N ARG A 326 25.05 14.54 -7.29
CA ARG A 326 26.41 14.05 -7.13
C ARG A 326 27.03 14.77 -5.95
N LEU A 327 27.45 14.00 -4.95
CA LEU A 327 28.09 14.52 -3.75
C LEU A 327 29.52 14.99 -4.04
N ARG A 328 29.96 16.04 -3.37
CA ARG A 328 31.33 16.53 -3.38
C ARG A 328 32.14 16.13 -2.13
N GLY A 329 31.48 15.55 -1.15
CA GLY A 329 32.02 15.15 0.15
C GLY A 329 31.01 14.27 0.89
N PRO A 330 31.04 14.24 2.23
CA PRO A 330 30.08 13.49 3.04
C PRO A 330 28.67 13.93 2.74
N LEU A 331 27.69 13.01 2.89
CA LEU A 331 26.28 13.30 2.69
C LEU A 331 25.79 14.34 3.68
N ARG A 332 25.34 15.49 3.18
CA ARG A 332 24.79 16.60 3.96
C ARG A 332 23.47 17.11 3.37
N LEU A 333 22.51 17.36 4.24
CA LEU A 333 21.30 18.11 3.87
C LEU A 333 21.67 19.60 3.73
N ALA A 334 21.17 20.25 2.69
CA ALA A 334 21.20 21.72 2.59
C ALA A 334 20.06 22.33 3.43
N GLU A 335 18.93 21.61 3.50
CA GLU A 335 17.78 21.99 4.33
C GLU A 335 17.07 20.74 4.89
N ALA A 336 16.28 20.94 5.95
CA ALA A 336 15.35 19.96 6.46
C ALA A 336 14.06 20.63 6.91
N ARG A 337 12.92 19.95 6.71
CA ARG A 337 11.60 20.40 7.12
C ARG A 337 11.03 19.38 8.09
N THR A 338 10.39 19.84 9.14
CA THR A 338 9.75 18.99 10.15
C THR A 338 8.35 19.49 10.45
N GLY A 339 7.43 18.60 10.85
CA GLY A 339 6.05 18.95 11.20
C GLY A 339 5.17 19.30 9.99
N ILE A 340 5.56 18.89 8.77
CA ILE A 340 4.79 19.07 7.53
C ILE A 340 4.44 17.69 6.97
N TYR A 341 3.15 17.45 6.72
CA TYR A 341 2.65 16.26 6.05
C TYR A 341 2.94 16.31 4.55
N ALA A 342 2.86 15.17 3.87
CA ALA A 342 3.14 15.06 2.43
C ALA A 342 2.25 15.95 1.54
N ASP A 343 1.05 16.28 2.01
CA ASP A 343 0.08 17.18 1.38
C ASP A 343 0.29 18.67 1.71
N GLY A 344 1.39 18.99 2.40
CA GLY A 344 1.77 20.36 2.79
C GLY A 344 1.08 20.90 4.04
N TRP A 345 0.16 20.15 4.64
CA TRP A 345 -0.44 20.54 5.91
C TRP A 345 0.53 20.38 7.07
N THR A 346 0.36 21.24 8.09
CA THR A 346 1.08 21.11 9.37
C THR A 346 0.12 20.79 10.50
N GLY A 347 0.67 20.26 11.59
CA GLY A 347 -0.01 20.29 12.88
C GLY A 347 0.08 21.68 13.55
N ALA A 348 0.17 21.71 14.86
CA ALA A 348 0.35 22.96 15.63
C ALA A 348 1.71 23.64 15.39
N GLU A 349 2.71 22.86 15.03
CA GLU A 349 4.09 23.33 14.84
C GLU A 349 4.73 22.72 13.60
N SER A 350 5.52 23.54 12.91
CA SER A 350 6.41 23.10 11.83
C SER A 350 7.70 23.91 11.85
N ALA A 351 8.76 23.33 11.30
CA ALA A 351 10.04 24.02 11.26
C ALA A 351 10.80 23.76 9.95
N TYR A 352 11.61 24.72 9.60
CA TYR A 352 12.55 24.72 8.48
C TYR A 352 13.95 25.02 9.00
N ASN A 353 14.86 24.09 8.81
CA ASN A 353 16.27 24.26 9.09
C ASN A 353 17.02 24.43 7.79
N ARG A 354 17.88 25.45 7.71
CA ARG A 354 18.79 25.63 6.59
C ARG A 354 20.22 25.49 7.09
N TYR A 355 20.91 24.47 6.61
CA TYR A 355 22.28 24.14 7.02
C TYR A 355 23.31 24.77 6.10
N ALA A 356 23.01 24.88 4.81
CA ALA A 356 23.91 25.41 3.81
C ALA A 356 23.20 26.35 2.84
N THR A 357 23.89 27.39 2.40
CA THR A 357 23.45 28.32 1.36
C THR A 357 24.56 28.48 0.31
N PRO A 358 24.22 28.84 -0.93
CA PRO A 358 25.22 29.11 -1.95
C PRO A 358 26.27 30.13 -1.48
N GLY A 359 27.55 29.69 -1.43
CA GLY A 359 28.65 30.53 -0.96
C GLY A 359 28.62 30.92 0.51
N GLY A 360 27.82 30.24 1.36
CA GLY A 360 27.68 30.57 2.79
C GLY A 360 27.08 31.93 3.09
N ARG A 361 26.42 32.56 2.10
CA ARG A 361 25.87 33.93 2.20
C ARG A 361 24.46 33.92 2.81
N PRO A 362 24.10 34.99 3.57
CA PRO A 362 22.71 35.22 3.95
C PRO A 362 21.84 35.48 2.70
N GLY A 363 20.53 35.37 2.88
CA GLY A 363 19.53 35.60 1.82
C GLY A 363 18.17 35.89 2.41
N TYR A 364 17.15 35.32 1.82
CA TYR A 364 15.78 35.49 2.24
C TYR A 364 15.11 34.12 2.34
N VAL A 365 14.31 33.94 3.37
CA VAL A 365 13.38 32.81 3.44
C VAL A 365 11.97 33.30 3.13
N VAL A 366 11.32 32.64 2.19
CA VAL A 366 9.92 32.83 1.90
C VAL A 366 9.13 31.80 2.66
N VAL A 367 8.17 32.25 3.46
CA VAL A 367 7.24 31.41 4.19
C VAL A 367 5.85 31.65 3.62
N ASP A 368 5.34 30.66 2.94
CA ASP A 368 3.98 30.64 2.40
C ASP A 368 3.07 29.96 3.40
N VAL A 369 1.99 30.63 3.83
CA VAL A 369 1.01 30.07 4.76
C VAL A 369 -0.36 30.21 4.12
N SER A 370 -1.09 29.11 4.00
CA SER A 370 -2.46 29.11 3.51
C SER A 370 -3.36 28.21 4.36
N ARG A 371 -4.62 28.58 4.43
CA ARG A 371 -5.64 27.77 5.08
C ARG A 371 -6.75 27.51 4.08
N ALA A 372 -6.93 26.24 3.67
CA ALA A 372 -7.94 25.88 2.69
C ALA A 372 -9.35 26.25 3.17
N ALA A 373 -10.22 26.60 2.24
CA ALA A 373 -11.63 26.81 2.51
C ALA A 373 -12.29 25.43 2.79
N TRP A 374 -12.70 25.19 4.02
CA TRP A 374 -13.50 24.03 4.40
C TRP A 374 -14.99 24.41 4.37
N ARG A 375 -15.82 23.43 4.07
CA ARG A 375 -17.29 23.59 4.21
C ARG A 375 -17.65 23.57 5.70
N GLY A 376 -17.67 24.75 6.32
CA GLY A 376 -17.96 24.90 7.74
C GLY A 376 -17.65 26.31 8.23
N PRO A 377 -17.89 26.63 9.53
CA PRO A 377 -17.61 27.92 10.07
C PRO A 377 -16.10 28.22 10.01
N ASP A 378 -15.76 29.47 9.66
CA ASP A 378 -14.38 29.92 9.69
C ASP A 378 -13.82 29.80 11.11
N LYS A 379 -12.74 29.05 11.26
CA LYS A 379 -11.95 28.95 12.49
C LYS A 379 -10.59 29.60 12.24
N PRO A 380 -10.47 30.92 12.46
CA PRO A 380 -9.23 31.60 12.20
C PRO A 380 -8.10 31.01 13.05
N GLY A 381 -6.92 30.90 12.46
CA GLY A 381 -5.72 30.43 13.13
C GLY A 381 -4.76 31.59 13.40
N LEU A 382 -4.26 31.70 14.63
CA LEU A 382 -3.17 32.60 14.95
C LEU A 382 -1.86 31.96 14.56
N VAL A 383 -1.15 32.56 13.61
CA VAL A 383 0.15 32.11 13.11
C VAL A 383 1.25 32.93 13.75
N THR A 384 2.24 32.26 14.29
CA THR A 384 3.47 32.88 14.80
C THR A 384 4.65 32.28 14.03
N VAL A 385 5.39 33.13 13.31
CA VAL A 385 6.60 32.77 12.59
C VAL A 385 7.79 33.38 13.29
N ARG A 386 8.79 32.57 13.64
CA ARG A 386 10.06 33.01 14.27
C ARG A 386 11.22 32.53 13.43
N LEU A 387 12.18 33.39 13.16
CA LEU A 387 13.43 33.09 12.46
C LEU A 387 14.58 33.42 13.40
N GLY A 388 15.59 32.56 13.44
CA GLY A 388 16.80 32.80 14.25
C GLY A 388 17.90 31.81 13.95
N THR A 389 18.92 31.84 14.74
CA THR A 389 20.03 30.90 14.66
C THR A 389 19.59 29.49 14.97
N LEU A 390 20.20 28.49 14.36
CA LEU A 390 20.01 27.08 14.67
C LEU A 390 21.00 26.69 15.77
N VAL A 391 20.48 26.11 16.85
CA VAL A 391 21.31 25.59 17.96
C VAL A 391 20.97 24.14 18.23
N LYS A 392 21.89 23.40 18.82
CA LYS A 392 21.68 22.03 19.28
C LYS A 392 21.10 22.08 20.69
N GLY A 393 19.93 21.49 20.91
CA GLY A 393 19.34 21.34 22.23
C GLY A 393 19.99 20.21 23.05
N GLU A 394 19.62 20.10 24.30
CA GLU A 394 20.03 19.01 25.20
C GLU A 394 19.57 17.64 24.70
N ASP A 395 18.40 17.60 24.06
CA ASP A 395 17.82 16.43 23.38
C ASP A 395 18.54 16.04 22.09
N LYS A 396 19.64 16.72 21.77
CA LYS A 396 20.44 16.58 20.53
C LYS A 396 19.68 16.99 19.25
N GLN A 397 18.45 17.51 19.38
CA GLN A 397 17.66 17.98 18.25
C GLN A 397 17.98 19.45 17.90
N PRO A 398 17.67 19.88 16.65
CA PRO A 398 17.81 21.26 16.24
C PRO A 398 16.73 22.14 16.88
N HIS A 399 17.13 23.21 17.57
CA HIS A 399 16.27 24.19 18.20
C HIS A 399 16.51 25.60 17.67
N LEU A 400 15.52 26.47 17.88
CA LEU A 400 15.65 27.89 17.58
C LEU A 400 16.46 28.57 18.70
N GLY A 401 17.60 29.16 18.33
CA GLY A 401 18.42 29.96 19.23
C GLY A 401 18.00 31.42 19.26
N GLN A 402 18.96 32.35 19.07
CA GLN A 402 18.68 33.78 19.04
C GLN A 402 17.71 34.15 17.94
N VAL A 403 16.53 34.68 18.30
CA VAL A 403 15.51 35.11 17.33
C VAL A 403 15.93 36.43 16.69
N THR A 404 16.02 36.44 15.37
CA THR A 404 16.38 37.64 14.56
C THR A 404 15.16 38.29 13.91
N ALA A 405 14.09 37.56 13.71
CA ALA A 405 12.81 38.09 13.22
C ALA A 405 11.64 37.29 13.77
N ALA A 406 10.56 37.98 14.06
CA ALA A 406 9.28 37.37 14.44
C ALA A 406 8.12 38.09 13.74
N ARG A 407 7.09 37.31 13.34
CA ARG A 407 5.85 37.83 12.78
C ARG A 407 4.68 37.08 13.37
N ARG A 408 3.59 37.79 13.65
CA ARG A 408 2.35 37.23 14.19
C ARG A 408 1.17 37.78 13.40
N PHE A 409 0.25 36.90 12.96
CA PHE A 409 -0.94 37.30 12.21
C PHE A 409 -2.03 36.23 12.31
N VAL A 410 -3.24 36.64 11.98
CA VAL A 410 -4.38 35.74 11.87
C VAL A 410 -4.53 35.30 10.43
N ILE A 411 -4.83 34.01 10.21
CA ILE A 411 -5.14 33.44 8.91
C ILE A 411 -6.54 32.85 8.92
N HIS A 412 -7.36 33.22 7.96
CA HIS A 412 -8.74 32.76 7.78
C HIS A 412 -8.82 31.63 6.77
N SER A 413 -9.91 30.84 6.79
CA SER A 413 -10.21 29.86 5.77
C SER A 413 -10.23 30.48 4.37
N GLY A 414 -9.61 29.84 3.38
CA GLY A 414 -9.48 30.36 2.02
C GLY A 414 -8.45 31.45 1.84
N SER A 415 -7.73 31.87 2.89
CA SER A 415 -6.72 32.93 2.78
C SER A 415 -5.31 32.37 2.58
N PHE A 416 -4.47 33.19 1.95
CA PHE A 416 -3.05 32.96 1.71
C PHE A 416 -2.24 34.15 2.20
N ARG A 417 -1.09 33.89 2.80
CA ARG A 417 -0.15 34.93 3.18
C ARG A 417 1.28 34.49 2.92
N GLN A 418 2.04 35.34 2.24
CA GLN A 418 3.46 35.16 2.00
C GLN A 418 4.28 36.11 2.87
N LEU A 419 5.27 35.58 3.58
CA LEU A 419 6.25 36.35 4.33
C LEU A 419 7.63 36.19 3.66
N VAL A 420 8.35 37.30 3.52
CA VAL A 420 9.75 37.33 3.07
C VAL A 420 10.59 37.89 4.19
N LEU A 421 11.42 37.04 4.79
CA LEU A 421 12.25 37.37 5.95
C LEU A 421 13.73 37.33 5.56
N PRO A 422 14.54 38.38 5.85
CA PRO A 422 15.99 38.33 5.70
C PRO A 422 16.57 37.29 6.65
N THR A 423 17.48 36.45 6.17
CA THR A 423 18.06 35.38 6.98
C THR A 423 19.44 35.76 7.52
N PRO A 424 19.84 35.25 8.69
CA PRO A 424 21.24 35.25 9.09
C PRO A 424 22.07 34.33 8.16
N ARG A 425 23.36 34.28 8.39
CA ARG A 425 24.21 33.23 7.79
C ARG A 425 23.75 31.84 8.29
N PRO A 426 23.83 30.80 7.44
CA PRO A 426 23.52 29.44 7.87
C PRO A 426 24.53 28.97 8.95
N PRO A 427 24.13 28.08 9.87
CA PRO A 427 22.80 27.47 9.95
C PRO A 427 21.76 28.35 10.63
N PHE A 428 20.52 28.30 10.13
CA PHE A 428 19.40 29.02 10.73
C PHE A 428 18.11 28.15 10.76
N ARG A 429 17.16 28.55 11.62
CA ARG A 429 15.89 27.88 11.78
C ARG A 429 14.71 28.87 11.67
N VAL A 430 13.66 28.42 11.00
CA VAL A 430 12.35 29.08 11.00
C VAL A 430 11.37 28.14 11.70
N GLU A 431 10.62 28.65 12.67
CA GLU A 431 9.52 27.93 13.32
C GLU A 431 8.21 28.60 12.98
N VAL A 432 7.19 27.80 12.66
CA VAL A 432 5.82 28.25 12.45
C VAL A 432 4.94 27.53 13.45
N ARG A 433 4.23 28.30 14.29
CA ARG A 433 3.24 27.80 15.23
C ARG A 433 1.87 28.30 14.85
N ILE A 434 0.87 27.43 14.91
CA ILE A 434 -0.50 27.73 14.47
C ILE A 434 -1.46 27.22 15.54
N ALA A 435 -2.29 28.11 16.06
CA ALA A 435 -3.31 27.76 17.06
C ALA A 435 -4.60 28.57 16.83
N PRO A 436 -5.78 27.98 16.98
CA PRO A 436 -6.04 26.55 17.21
C PRO A 436 -5.85 25.70 15.95
N THR A 437 -5.57 24.41 16.14
CA THR A 437 -5.69 23.40 15.10
C THR A 437 -7.15 22.96 14.97
N PHE A 438 -7.47 22.24 13.88
CA PHE A 438 -8.79 21.66 13.66
C PHE A 438 -8.63 20.25 13.08
N SER A 439 -9.63 19.40 13.26
CA SER A 439 -9.68 18.10 12.59
C SER A 439 -10.65 18.16 11.41
N PRO A 440 -10.22 17.73 10.20
CA PRO A 440 -11.17 17.62 9.07
C PRO A 440 -12.35 16.69 9.35
N ALA A 441 -12.17 15.67 10.21
CA ALA A 441 -13.24 14.76 10.62
C ALA A 441 -14.37 15.44 11.41
N ASP A 442 -14.13 16.65 11.94
CA ASP A 442 -15.17 17.47 12.60
C ASP A 442 -16.17 18.08 11.58
N TYR A 443 -15.91 17.90 10.27
CA TYR A 443 -16.74 18.44 9.19
C TYR A 443 -17.38 17.31 8.37
N PRO A 444 -18.62 17.48 7.90
CA PRO A 444 -19.32 16.48 7.10
C PRO A 444 -18.53 16.05 5.84
N GLY A 445 -18.41 14.74 5.63
CA GLY A 445 -17.79 14.16 4.42
C GLY A 445 -16.28 13.96 4.49
N SER A 446 -15.64 14.19 5.65
CA SER A 446 -14.22 13.90 5.84
C SER A 446 -14.01 12.79 6.88
N SER A 447 -13.11 11.86 6.57
CA SER A 447 -12.61 10.83 7.49
C SER A 447 -11.23 11.15 8.07
N ASP A 448 -10.62 12.26 7.70
CA ASP A 448 -9.28 12.66 8.13
C ASP A 448 -9.32 13.19 9.58
N ARG A 449 -8.70 12.43 10.49
CA ARG A 449 -8.65 12.72 11.93
C ARG A 449 -7.39 13.47 12.36
N ARG A 450 -6.51 13.85 11.43
CA ARG A 450 -5.32 14.61 11.79
C ARG A 450 -5.70 15.96 12.38
N GLN A 451 -4.87 16.46 13.32
CA GLN A 451 -4.97 17.83 13.83
C GLN A 451 -4.17 18.75 12.91
N LEU A 452 -4.88 19.55 12.13
CA LEU A 452 -4.31 20.41 11.10
C LEU A 452 -4.29 21.88 11.52
N GLY A 453 -3.17 22.55 11.23
CA GLY A 453 -3.02 24.01 11.43
C GLY A 453 -3.27 24.79 10.15
N ALA A 454 -2.29 24.75 9.25
CA ALA A 454 -2.35 25.39 7.92
C ALA A 454 -1.45 24.61 6.94
N GLN A 455 -1.54 24.91 5.66
CA GLN A 455 -0.52 24.51 4.70
C GLN A 455 0.64 25.50 4.76
N VAL A 456 1.85 25.00 4.93
CA VAL A 456 3.05 25.81 5.08
C VAL A 456 4.10 25.37 4.07
N GLY A 457 4.60 26.34 3.29
CA GLY A 457 5.71 26.17 2.37
C GLY A 457 6.92 26.99 2.78
N PHE A 458 8.12 26.45 2.60
CA PHE A 458 9.37 27.17 2.81
C PHE A 458 10.21 27.15 1.53
N ARG A 459 10.85 28.28 1.24
CA ARG A 459 11.79 28.41 0.13
C ARG A 459 12.87 29.41 0.48
N PHE A 460 14.14 29.04 0.28
CA PHE A 460 15.27 29.95 0.38
C PHE A 460 15.53 30.65 -0.96
N ALA A 461 15.89 31.93 -0.92
CA ALA A 461 16.29 32.72 -2.07
C ALA A 461 17.55 33.55 -1.72
N THR A 462 18.50 33.62 -2.63
CA THR A 462 19.70 34.46 -2.49
C THR A 462 19.42 35.94 -2.63
N GLU A 463 18.40 36.28 -3.41
CA GLU A 463 17.93 37.64 -3.66
C GLU A 463 16.52 37.82 -3.11
N ARG A 464 16.15 39.07 -2.82
CA ARG A 464 14.81 39.39 -2.29
C ARG A 464 13.72 39.08 -3.33
N PRO A 465 12.88 38.07 -3.10
CA PRO A 465 11.77 37.77 -4.02
C PRO A 465 10.72 38.87 -4.02
N ARG A 466 10.05 39.07 -5.16
CA ARG A 466 8.82 39.85 -5.20
C ARG A 466 7.73 39.16 -4.41
N THR A 467 7.10 39.86 -3.48
CA THR A 467 5.94 39.34 -2.73
C THR A 467 4.76 39.17 -3.68
N ARG A 468 4.12 38.01 -3.62
CA ARG A 468 2.80 37.82 -4.20
C ARG A 468 1.78 38.44 -3.22
N SER A 469 1.06 39.44 -3.67
CA SER A 469 -0.10 40.02 -2.95
C SER A 469 -1.27 39.05 -2.98
#